data_0e255f41c4df2e35b75af7115c18ca34
#
_entry.id   0e255f41c4df2e35b75af7115c18ca34
#
_cell.length_a   1.000
_cell.length_b   1.000
_cell.length_c   1.000
_cell.angle_alpha   90.00
_cell.angle_beta   90.00
_cell.angle_gamma   90.00
#
_symmetry.space_group_name_H-M   'P 1'
#
loop_
_entity.id
_entity.type
_entity.pdbx_description
1 polymer ?
#
loop_
_entity_poly.entity_id
_entity_poly.type
_entity_poly.pdbx_seq_one_letter_code
_entity_poly.pdbx_strand_id
1 'polypeptide(L)'
;MTKSQWIQLLKIQHEFNKRGEVYSRKKIQETMRVSHSTAREWDSFLKHKGVISGMDVERVFDGERVGVLADIHIPYQDKVALEAALSYLDEFKPNTIVLLGDMLDFYKVSRFTKKIGRHSVGSELSQGKMFLQNLRYRFPTAKIIYREGNHENRLERYILENAAEVADLMEDLLISKLGLTESEVEYRADFFSIGKLFYLHGHEKAGGGNAEHICNVVFRQTLDHTIFGHHHRQQEKVFKRIDGGTLWTGGVGYLAGPMEYAPLNQWSQGFATIVYQNNGHFKARLHKIQDGIIY
;
A
#
# COMPACT_ATOMS: atom_id res chain seq x y z
N MET A 1 14.27 -15.83 17.96
CA MET A 1 13.94 -17.21 17.54
C MET A 1 15.24 -17.97 17.31
N THR A 2 15.40 -19.18 17.88
CA THR A 2 16.58 -20.03 17.68
C THR A 2 16.54 -20.71 16.31
N LYS A 3 17.70 -21.16 15.80
CA LYS A 3 17.80 -21.93 14.54
C LYS A 3 16.93 -23.21 14.58
N SER A 4 16.85 -23.86 15.75
CA SER A 4 16.02 -25.06 15.94
C SER A 4 14.53 -24.76 15.83
N GLN A 5 14.06 -23.70 16.47
CA GLN A 5 12.67 -23.23 16.38
C GLN A 5 12.29 -22.86 14.95
N TRP A 6 13.22 -22.23 14.24
CA TRP A 6 13.05 -21.90 12.82
C TRP A 6 12.85 -23.13 11.93
N ILE A 7 13.72 -24.15 12.08
CA ILE A 7 13.61 -25.39 11.31
C ILE A 7 12.29 -26.12 11.62
N GLN A 8 11.86 -26.11 12.87
CA GLN A 8 10.58 -26.71 13.28
C GLN A 8 9.39 -25.98 12.67
N LEU A 9 9.43 -24.66 12.65
CA LEU A 9 8.38 -23.84 12.04
C LEU A 9 8.24 -24.10 10.53
N LEU A 10 9.37 -24.20 9.81
CA LEU A 10 9.38 -24.54 8.38
C LEU A 10 8.81 -25.94 8.09
N LYS A 11 9.11 -26.91 8.94
CA LYS A 11 8.55 -28.27 8.80
C LYS A 11 7.03 -28.28 8.98
N ILE A 12 6.55 -27.60 10.01
CA ILE A 12 5.12 -27.48 10.29
C ILE A 12 4.41 -26.82 9.10
N GLN A 13 4.96 -25.73 8.58
CA GLN A 13 4.40 -25.05 7.43
C GLN A 13 4.36 -25.95 6.18
N HIS A 14 5.43 -26.69 5.91
CA HIS A 14 5.47 -27.62 4.79
C HIS A 14 4.33 -28.65 4.87
N GLU A 15 4.05 -29.18 6.08
CA GLU A 15 2.96 -30.12 6.31
C GLU A 15 1.58 -29.47 6.10
N PHE A 16 1.38 -28.20 6.54
CA PHE A 16 0.12 -27.48 6.31
C PHE A 16 -0.11 -27.24 4.82
N ASN A 17 0.92 -26.78 4.10
CA ASN A 17 0.82 -26.56 2.65
C ASN A 17 0.50 -27.86 1.90
N LYS A 18 1.09 -28.98 2.32
CA LYS A 18 0.81 -30.31 1.73
C LYS A 18 -0.65 -30.75 1.92
N ARG A 19 -1.28 -30.32 3.02
CA ARG A 19 -2.70 -30.60 3.33
C ARG A 19 -3.68 -29.60 2.78
N GLY A 20 -3.20 -28.50 2.15
CA GLY A 20 -4.04 -27.39 1.69
C GLY A 20 -4.67 -26.58 2.82
N GLU A 21 -4.11 -26.65 4.04
CA GLU A 21 -4.62 -25.94 5.20
C GLU A 21 -3.96 -24.56 5.33
N VAL A 22 -4.75 -23.53 5.64
CA VAL A 22 -4.26 -22.18 5.90
C VAL A 22 -3.58 -22.11 7.26
N TYR A 23 -2.34 -21.62 7.29
CA TYR A 23 -1.57 -21.43 8.51
C TYR A 23 -1.98 -20.11 9.18
N SER A 24 -2.46 -20.15 10.41
CA SER A 24 -2.94 -18.97 11.14
C SER A 24 -2.16 -18.75 12.44
N ARG A 25 -2.19 -17.51 12.98
CA ARG A 25 -1.59 -17.19 14.28
C ARG A 25 -2.05 -18.12 15.39
N LYS A 26 -3.33 -18.46 15.40
CA LYS A 26 -3.91 -19.40 16.38
C LYS A 26 -3.25 -20.77 16.26
N LYS A 27 -3.08 -21.29 15.06
CA LYS A 27 -2.38 -22.56 14.82
C LYS A 27 -0.90 -22.50 15.18
N ILE A 28 -0.20 -21.37 14.94
CA ILE A 28 1.17 -21.17 15.42
C ILE A 28 1.21 -21.27 16.96
N GLN A 29 0.30 -20.59 17.63
CA GLN A 29 0.23 -20.54 19.08
C GLN A 29 -0.03 -21.92 19.68
N GLU A 30 -1.01 -22.65 19.16
CA GLU A 30 -1.39 -23.99 19.63
C GLU A 30 -0.29 -25.01 19.36
N THR A 31 0.25 -25.04 18.14
CA THR A 31 1.23 -26.05 17.72
C THR A 31 2.59 -25.85 18.39
N MET A 32 3.01 -24.60 18.53
CA MET A 32 4.34 -24.26 19.08
C MET A 32 4.31 -23.95 20.57
N ARG A 33 3.11 -23.91 21.20
CA ARG A 33 2.89 -23.56 22.61
C ARG A 33 3.58 -22.25 23.01
N VAL A 34 3.49 -21.23 22.17
CA VAL A 34 4.08 -19.91 22.40
C VAL A 34 3.01 -18.89 22.79
N SER A 35 3.45 -17.76 23.35
CA SER A 35 2.56 -16.65 23.68
C SER A 35 1.93 -16.04 22.43
N HIS A 36 0.82 -15.33 22.59
CA HIS A 36 0.14 -14.63 21.50
C HIS A 36 1.08 -13.61 20.81
N SER A 37 1.89 -12.86 21.58
CA SER A 37 2.87 -11.91 21.05
C SER A 37 3.94 -12.60 20.21
N THR A 38 4.47 -13.73 20.68
CA THR A 38 5.45 -14.53 19.94
C THR A 38 4.84 -15.13 18.67
N ALA A 39 3.61 -15.63 18.73
CA ALA A 39 2.91 -16.14 17.56
C ALA A 39 2.66 -15.05 16.51
N ARG A 40 2.35 -13.82 16.95
CA ARG A 40 2.19 -12.65 16.07
C ARG A 40 3.50 -12.27 15.37
N GLU A 41 4.61 -12.26 16.13
CA GLU A 41 5.95 -11.99 15.59
C GLU A 41 6.35 -13.03 14.54
N TRP A 42 6.09 -14.30 14.81
CA TRP A 42 6.41 -15.39 13.89
C TRP A 42 5.53 -15.41 12.65
N ASP A 43 4.25 -15.14 12.79
CA ASP A 43 3.32 -14.99 11.67
C ASP A 43 3.78 -13.85 10.74
N SER A 44 4.09 -12.68 11.32
CA SER A 44 4.64 -11.56 10.57
C SER A 44 5.95 -11.91 9.87
N PHE A 45 6.86 -12.59 10.56
CA PHE A 45 8.15 -13.00 10.00
C PHE A 45 8.00 -14.01 8.86
N LEU A 46 7.11 -15.00 9.00
CA LEU A 46 6.86 -15.99 7.98
C LEU A 46 6.23 -15.39 6.72
N LYS A 47 5.28 -14.47 6.90
CA LYS A 47 4.70 -13.70 5.80
C LYS A 47 5.74 -12.85 5.09
N HIS A 48 6.59 -12.17 5.86
CA HIS A 48 7.65 -11.30 5.32
C HIS A 48 8.72 -12.08 4.53
N LYS A 49 8.99 -13.33 4.90
CA LYS A 49 9.96 -14.19 4.19
C LYS A 49 9.36 -14.99 3.05
N GLY A 50 8.07 -14.80 2.73
CA GLY A 50 7.40 -15.58 1.69
C GLY A 50 7.35 -17.07 1.97
N VAL A 51 7.57 -17.46 3.23
CA VAL A 51 7.61 -18.85 3.68
C VAL A 51 6.20 -19.39 3.88
N ILE A 52 5.21 -18.51 4.11
CA ILE A 52 3.80 -18.87 4.10
C ILE A 52 3.24 -18.56 2.71
N SER A 53 2.68 -19.57 2.05
CA SER A 53 1.86 -19.39 0.87
C SER A 53 0.61 -18.61 1.26
N GLY A 54 0.66 -17.32 1.15
CA GLY A 54 -0.38 -16.38 1.57
C GLY A 54 -0.02 -14.94 1.27
N MET A 55 1.16 -14.68 0.71
CA MET A 55 1.34 -13.48 -0.06
C MET A 55 0.57 -13.66 -1.36
N ASP A 56 -0.45 -12.82 -1.56
CA ASP A 56 -1.17 -12.75 -2.81
C ASP A 56 -0.21 -12.27 -3.91
N VAL A 57 0.46 -13.25 -4.53
CA VAL A 57 1.23 -12.99 -5.75
C VAL A 57 0.25 -13.05 -6.90
N GLU A 58 -0.15 -11.92 -7.39
CA GLU A 58 -0.96 -11.88 -8.59
C GLU A 58 -0.15 -12.36 -9.79
N ARG A 59 -0.69 -13.33 -10.50
CA ARG A 59 -0.13 -13.77 -11.78
C ARG A 59 -0.35 -12.67 -12.79
N VAL A 60 0.65 -12.43 -13.62
CA VAL A 60 0.62 -11.43 -14.68
C VAL A 60 0.67 -12.11 -16.04
N PHE A 61 0.07 -11.47 -17.02
CA PHE A 61 0.21 -11.83 -18.43
C PHE A 61 1.16 -10.86 -19.14
N ASP A 62 1.65 -11.25 -20.30
CA ASP A 62 2.53 -10.39 -21.06
C ASP A 62 1.80 -9.14 -21.56
N GLY A 63 2.41 -7.97 -21.28
CA GLY A 63 1.81 -6.68 -21.61
C GLY A 63 0.77 -6.20 -20.60
N GLU A 64 0.56 -6.87 -19.46
CA GLU A 64 -0.33 -6.36 -18.41
C GLU A 64 0.14 -4.99 -17.91
N ARG A 65 -0.79 -4.05 -17.86
CA ARG A 65 -0.54 -2.64 -17.53
C ARG A 65 -1.16 -2.28 -16.20
N VAL A 66 -0.35 -1.74 -15.30
CA VAL A 66 -0.77 -1.28 -13.98
C VAL A 66 -0.52 0.22 -13.84
N GLY A 67 -1.55 0.98 -13.49
CA GLY A 67 -1.45 2.37 -13.05
C GLY A 67 -1.35 2.43 -11.52
N VAL A 68 -0.47 3.25 -10.98
CA VAL A 68 -0.26 3.38 -9.52
C VAL A 68 -0.43 4.82 -9.11
N LEU A 69 -1.41 5.09 -8.25
CA LEU A 69 -1.69 6.39 -7.64
C LEU A 69 -1.44 6.26 -6.13
N ALA A 70 -0.82 7.25 -5.50
CA ALA A 70 -0.51 7.25 -4.08
C ALA A 70 -0.78 8.61 -3.46
N ASP A 71 -1.03 8.64 -2.15
CA ASP A 71 -1.01 9.85 -1.33
C ASP A 71 -1.91 10.97 -1.91
N ILE A 72 -3.17 10.62 -2.16
CA ILE A 72 -4.18 11.53 -2.72
C ILE A 72 -4.71 12.48 -1.65
N HIS A 73 -4.83 11.98 -0.40
CA HIS A 73 -5.27 12.73 0.78
C HIS A 73 -6.59 13.48 0.60
N ILE A 74 -7.63 12.81 0.11
CA ILE A 74 -8.98 13.40 0.00
C ILE A 74 -9.44 13.90 1.38
N PRO A 75 -9.88 15.16 1.49
CA PRO A 75 -10.31 16.09 0.45
C PRO A 75 -9.24 17.13 0.05
N TYR A 76 -7.98 16.89 0.31
CA TYR A 76 -6.88 17.83 0.04
C TYR A 76 -6.10 17.48 -1.24
N GLN A 77 -6.67 16.65 -2.11
CA GLN A 77 -6.08 16.30 -3.40
C GLN A 77 -5.84 17.55 -4.27
N ASP A 78 -4.74 17.54 -5.01
CA ASP A 78 -4.55 18.49 -6.10
C ASP A 78 -5.35 18.01 -7.32
N LYS A 79 -6.42 18.75 -7.61
CA LYS A 79 -7.35 18.36 -8.68
C LYS A 79 -6.70 18.40 -10.06
N VAL A 80 -5.75 19.31 -10.27
CA VAL A 80 -5.04 19.43 -11.55
C VAL A 80 -4.07 18.30 -11.73
N ALA A 81 -3.27 17.99 -10.72
CA ALA A 81 -2.32 16.88 -10.76
C ALA A 81 -3.04 15.52 -10.87
N LEU A 82 -4.11 15.33 -10.09
CA LEU A 82 -4.91 14.10 -10.12
C LEU A 82 -5.55 13.89 -11.49
N GLU A 83 -6.15 14.94 -12.08
CA GLU A 83 -6.76 14.84 -13.41
C GLU A 83 -5.71 14.58 -14.50
N ALA A 84 -4.53 15.20 -14.41
CA ALA A 84 -3.43 14.90 -15.34
C ALA A 84 -3.04 13.42 -15.28
N ALA A 85 -2.89 12.86 -14.07
CA ALA A 85 -2.58 11.44 -13.88
C ALA A 85 -3.68 10.54 -14.45
N LEU A 86 -4.95 10.84 -14.17
CA LEU A 86 -6.08 10.05 -14.67
C LEU A 86 -6.23 10.13 -16.19
N SER A 87 -6.02 11.31 -16.80
CA SER A 87 -6.05 11.49 -18.24
C SER A 87 -4.93 10.70 -18.94
N TYR A 88 -3.74 10.65 -18.33
CA TYR A 88 -2.68 9.78 -18.84
C TYR A 88 -3.06 8.30 -18.78
N LEU A 89 -3.70 7.88 -17.68
CA LEU A 89 -4.15 6.49 -17.52
C LEU A 89 -5.26 6.12 -18.51
N ASP A 90 -6.11 7.06 -18.95
CA ASP A 90 -7.08 6.80 -20.04
C ASP A 90 -6.40 6.37 -21.34
N GLU A 91 -5.29 7.03 -21.69
CA GLU A 91 -4.50 6.67 -22.88
C GLU A 91 -3.68 5.39 -22.65
N PHE A 92 -3.14 5.23 -21.45
CA PHE A 92 -2.36 4.06 -21.06
C PHE A 92 -3.22 2.79 -21.00
N LYS A 93 -4.53 2.90 -20.71
CA LYS A 93 -5.51 1.80 -20.60
C LYS A 93 -5.04 0.69 -19.65
N PRO A 94 -4.90 0.96 -18.36
CA PRO A 94 -4.44 -0.03 -17.39
C PRO A 94 -5.43 -1.20 -17.24
N ASN A 95 -4.91 -2.41 -17.06
CA ASN A 95 -5.69 -3.58 -16.67
C ASN A 95 -5.97 -3.56 -15.16
N THR A 96 -5.03 -2.97 -14.40
CA THR A 96 -5.11 -2.82 -12.95
C THR A 96 -4.76 -1.40 -12.54
N ILE A 97 -5.52 -0.83 -11.60
CA ILE A 97 -5.20 0.44 -10.93
C ILE A 97 -4.94 0.14 -9.46
N VAL A 98 -3.81 0.57 -8.94
CA VAL A 98 -3.44 0.45 -7.54
C VAL A 98 -3.51 1.83 -6.89
N LEU A 99 -4.38 1.98 -5.89
CA LEU A 99 -4.36 3.09 -4.95
C LEU A 99 -3.44 2.67 -3.81
N LEU A 100 -2.24 3.26 -3.74
CA LEU A 100 -1.15 2.76 -2.90
C LEU A 100 -1.11 3.41 -1.51
N GLY A 101 -2.27 3.58 -0.91
CA GLY A 101 -2.48 4.12 0.43
C GLY A 101 -2.62 5.64 0.49
N ASP A 102 -3.03 6.11 1.67
CA ASP A 102 -3.29 7.52 1.97
C ASP A 102 -4.21 8.18 0.93
N MET A 103 -5.26 7.45 0.51
CA MET A 103 -6.32 7.99 -0.33
C MET A 103 -7.14 9.02 0.43
N LEU A 104 -7.39 8.77 1.72
CA LEU A 104 -8.08 9.68 2.65
C LEU A 104 -7.06 10.34 3.59
N ASP A 105 -7.36 11.55 4.06
CA ASP A 105 -6.44 12.24 4.98
C ASP A 105 -6.73 11.97 6.45
N PHE A 106 -8.00 11.88 6.84
CA PHE A 106 -8.45 11.68 8.21
C PHE A 106 -7.82 12.65 9.22
N TYR A 107 -7.72 13.91 8.84
CA TYR A 107 -7.14 14.97 9.66
C TYR A 107 -7.74 15.04 11.07
N LYS A 108 -9.07 14.91 11.19
CA LYS A 108 -9.80 15.08 12.47
C LYS A 108 -9.46 14.03 13.52
N VAL A 109 -9.04 12.84 13.09
CA VAL A 109 -8.64 11.73 13.99
C VAL A 109 -7.13 11.55 14.06
N SER A 110 -6.35 12.49 13.51
CA SER A 110 -4.89 12.50 13.62
C SER A 110 -4.45 12.78 15.07
N ARG A 111 -3.20 12.47 15.40
CA ARG A 111 -2.59 12.79 16.71
C ARG A 111 -2.11 14.25 16.81
N PHE A 112 -2.09 14.98 15.70
CA PHE A 112 -1.62 16.37 15.65
C PHE A 112 -2.69 17.34 16.13
N THR A 113 -2.28 18.56 16.54
CA THR A 113 -3.17 19.65 16.90
C THR A 113 -4.09 20.00 15.73
N LYS A 114 -5.40 20.06 16.00
CA LYS A 114 -6.42 20.21 14.99
C LYS A 114 -6.86 21.67 14.88
N LYS A 115 -6.98 22.15 13.65
CA LYS A 115 -7.59 23.47 13.36
C LYS A 115 -9.11 23.35 13.27
N ILE A 116 -9.81 24.43 13.67
CA ILE A 116 -11.26 24.55 13.52
C ILE A 116 -11.61 24.68 12.03
N GLY A 117 -12.77 24.19 11.62
CA GLY A 117 -13.30 24.37 10.26
C GLY A 117 -12.80 23.37 9.21
N ARG A 118 -12.00 22.36 9.59
CA ARG A 118 -11.61 21.27 8.69
C ARG A 118 -12.75 20.26 8.48
N HIS A 119 -12.67 19.52 7.38
CA HIS A 119 -13.64 18.49 7.01
C HIS A 119 -13.86 17.47 8.13
N SER A 120 -15.11 16.99 8.25
CA SER A 120 -15.44 15.90 9.16
C SER A 120 -15.06 14.55 8.55
N VAL A 121 -14.86 13.54 9.41
CA VAL A 121 -14.61 12.15 8.97
C VAL A 121 -15.71 11.68 7.99
N GLY A 122 -16.98 11.97 8.29
CA GLY A 122 -18.10 11.61 7.40
C GLY A 122 -18.02 12.30 6.03
N SER A 123 -17.59 13.58 5.99
CA SER A 123 -17.39 14.29 4.73
C SER A 123 -16.23 13.71 3.91
N GLU A 124 -15.13 13.32 4.57
CA GLU A 124 -13.99 12.67 3.91
C GLU A 124 -14.38 11.32 3.32
N LEU A 125 -15.10 10.49 4.10
CA LEU A 125 -15.63 9.20 3.62
C LEU A 125 -16.57 9.36 2.42
N SER A 126 -17.48 10.36 2.45
CA SER A 126 -18.39 10.62 1.34
C SER A 126 -17.65 11.03 0.07
N GLN A 127 -16.64 11.88 0.18
CA GLN A 127 -15.81 12.30 -0.96
C GLN A 127 -14.94 11.15 -1.47
N GLY A 128 -14.39 10.31 -0.58
CA GLY A 128 -13.68 9.10 -0.96
C GLY A 128 -14.55 8.11 -1.74
N LYS A 129 -15.80 7.90 -1.28
CA LYS A 129 -16.79 7.08 -1.99
C LYS A 129 -17.07 7.62 -3.40
N MET A 130 -17.29 8.92 -3.52
CA MET A 130 -17.50 9.56 -4.83
C MET A 130 -16.28 9.41 -5.75
N PHE A 131 -15.08 9.54 -5.21
CA PHE A 131 -13.85 9.33 -5.98
C PHE A 131 -13.77 7.89 -6.52
N LEU A 132 -14.02 6.89 -5.69
CA LEU A 132 -13.99 5.48 -6.11
C LEU A 132 -15.06 5.16 -7.15
N GLN A 133 -16.28 5.69 -7.01
CA GLN A 133 -17.35 5.54 -8.00
C GLN A 133 -16.96 6.17 -9.34
N ASN A 134 -16.37 7.38 -9.33
CA ASN A 134 -15.89 8.04 -10.53
C ASN A 134 -14.72 7.28 -11.17
N LEU A 135 -13.80 6.74 -10.36
CA LEU A 135 -12.69 5.93 -10.84
C LEU A 135 -13.20 4.65 -11.52
N ARG A 136 -14.17 3.96 -10.92
CA ARG A 136 -14.82 2.78 -11.52
C ARG A 136 -15.55 3.14 -12.83
N TYR A 137 -16.27 4.26 -12.84
CA TYR A 137 -16.95 4.73 -14.05
C TYR A 137 -15.96 5.01 -15.19
N ARG A 138 -14.83 5.64 -14.88
CA ARG A 138 -13.77 6.00 -15.84
C ARG A 138 -13.02 4.76 -16.37
N PHE A 139 -12.80 3.76 -15.50
CA PHE A 139 -12.08 2.52 -15.80
C PHE A 139 -12.94 1.29 -15.54
N PRO A 140 -13.99 1.05 -16.34
CA PRO A 140 -15.02 0.06 -16.01
C PRO A 140 -14.52 -1.39 -16.01
N THR A 141 -13.45 -1.68 -16.76
CA THR A 141 -12.89 -3.04 -16.88
C THR A 141 -11.60 -3.26 -16.10
N ALA A 142 -11.03 -2.20 -15.54
CA ALA A 142 -9.79 -2.32 -14.78
C ALA A 142 -10.07 -2.94 -13.39
N LYS A 143 -9.19 -3.85 -12.95
CA LYS A 143 -9.15 -4.23 -11.55
C LYS A 143 -8.69 -3.03 -10.72
N ILE A 144 -9.39 -2.69 -9.66
CA ILE A 144 -8.99 -1.62 -8.74
C ILE A 144 -8.60 -2.25 -7.41
N ILE A 145 -7.37 -2.03 -6.99
CA ILE A 145 -6.83 -2.48 -5.70
C ILE A 145 -6.58 -1.25 -4.84
N TYR A 146 -7.16 -1.22 -3.66
CA TYR A 146 -6.92 -0.19 -2.66
C TYR A 146 -6.09 -0.76 -1.51
N ARG A 147 -4.81 -0.39 -1.46
CA ARG A 147 -3.88 -0.69 -0.37
C ARG A 147 -4.06 0.34 0.73
N GLU A 148 -4.23 -0.13 1.94
CA GLU A 148 -4.34 0.74 3.12
C GLU A 148 -3.04 1.51 3.39
N GLY A 149 -3.16 2.82 3.67
CA GLY A 149 -2.07 3.66 4.14
C GLY A 149 -2.11 3.90 5.65
N ASN A 150 -1.18 4.68 6.17
CA ASN A 150 -1.19 5.00 7.59
C ASN A 150 -2.28 6.02 7.98
N HIS A 151 -2.83 6.76 7.02
CA HIS A 151 -3.94 7.68 7.26
C HIS A 151 -5.26 6.92 7.44
N GLU A 152 -5.50 5.88 6.67
CA GLU A 152 -6.65 5.00 6.87
C GLU A 152 -6.61 4.36 8.26
N ASN A 153 -5.47 3.90 8.71
CA ASN A 153 -5.24 3.37 10.06
C ASN A 153 -5.52 4.37 11.19
N ARG A 154 -5.57 5.69 10.91
CA ARG A 154 -5.89 6.70 11.93
C ARG A 154 -7.29 6.53 12.48
N LEU A 155 -8.25 6.17 11.64
CA LEU A 155 -9.64 6.01 12.06
C LEU A 155 -9.78 4.81 12.99
N GLU A 156 -9.27 3.64 12.59
CA GLU A 156 -9.30 2.44 13.43
C GLU A 156 -8.58 2.67 14.76
N ARG A 157 -7.38 3.22 14.72
CA ARG A 157 -6.62 3.54 15.93
C ARG A 157 -7.37 4.50 16.83
N TYR A 158 -8.00 5.56 16.29
CA TYR A 158 -8.76 6.52 17.07
C TYR A 158 -9.93 5.83 17.79
N ILE A 159 -10.63 4.92 17.13
CA ILE A 159 -11.72 4.14 17.72
C ILE A 159 -11.18 3.25 18.84
N LEU A 160 -10.10 2.52 18.60
CA LEU A 160 -9.48 1.65 19.60
C LEU A 160 -8.94 2.42 20.81
N GLU A 161 -8.40 3.63 20.62
CA GLU A 161 -7.87 4.47 21.70
C GLU A 161 -8.98 5.18 22.51
N ASN A 162 -10.17 5.44 21.93
CA ASN A 162 -11.20 6.29 22.56
C ASN A 162 -12.55 5.60 22.79
N ALA A 163 -12.81 4.44 22.14
CA ALA A 163 -14.08 3.74 22.18
C ALA A 163 -13.88 2.24 21.90
N ALA A 164 -12.92 1.62 22.60
CA ALA A 164 -12.54 0.21 22.38
C ALA A 164 -13.71 -0.77 22.61
N GLU A 165 -14.66 -0.39 23.48
CA GLU A 165 -15.81 -1.21 23.86
C GLU A 165 -16.79 -1.43 22.67
N VAL A 166 -16.73 -0.56 21.65
CA VAL A 166 -17.60 -0.65 20.49
C VAL A 166 -16.80 -0.83 19.18
N ALA A 167 -15.51 -1.14 19.29
CA ALA A 167 -14.63 -1.25 18.14
C ALA A 167 -15.04 -2.40 17.20
N ASP A 168 -15.61 -3.48 17.72
CA ASP A 168 -16.13 -4.61 16.98
C ASP A 168 -17.31 -4.24 16.07
N LEU A 169 -18.11 -3.22 16.46
CA LEU A 169 -19.20 -2.68 15.64
C LEU A 169 -18.70 -1.88 14.44
N MET A 170 -17.41 -1.53 14.44
CA MET A 170 -16.75 -0.74 13.41
C MET A 170 -15.85 -1.58 12.49
N GLU A 171 -15.86 -2.90 12.68
CA GLU A 171 -15.22 -3.82 11.74
C GLU A 171 -15.78 -3.56 10.33
N ASP A 172 -14.90 -3.54 9.35
CA ASP A 172 -15.25 -3.20 7.96
C ASP A 172 -15.85 -1.80 7.72
N LEU A 173 -15.70 -0.87 8.67
CA LEU A 173 -16.25 0.48 8.53
C LEU A 173 -15.80 1.17 7.23
N LEU A 174 -14.50 1.09 6.90
CA LEU A 174 -13.97 1.68 5.68
C LEU A 174 -14.58 1.03 4.43
N ILE A 175 -14.66 -0.31 4.41
CA ILE A 175 -15.22 -1.08 3.30
C ILE A 175 -16.66 -0.65 3.01
N SER A 176 -17.50 -0.61 4.06
CA SER A 176 -18.91 -0.26 3.94
C SER A 176 -19.14 1.22 3.62
N LYS A 177 -18.45 2.14 4.32
CA LYS A 177 -18.65 3.60 4.14
C LYS A 177 -18.11 4.13 2.82
N LEU A 178 -17.03 3.54 2.33
CA LEU A 178 -16.49 3.87 1.00
C LEU A 178 -17.23 3.17 -0.14
N GLY A 179 -18.09 2.18 0.15
CA GLY A 179 -18.79 1.42 -0.87
C GLY A 179 -17.81 0.64 -1.76
N LEU A 180 -16.82 -0.03 -1.14
CA LEU A 180 -15.79 -0.74 -1.90
C LEU A 180 -16.37 -1.90 -2.68
N THR A 181 -17.31 -2.65 -2.08
CA THR A 181 -18.00 -3.76 -2.73
C THR A 181 -18.82 -3.28 -3.93
N GLU A 182 -19.59 -2.19 -3.77
CA GLU A 182 -20.42 -1.63 -4.84
C GLU A 182 -19.58 -1.05 -5.99
N SER A 183 -18.38 -0.58 -5.67
CA SER A 183 -17.42 -0.04 -6.66
C SER A 183 -16.46 -1.12 -7.18
N GLU A 184 -16.64 -2.38 -6.77
CA GLU A 184 -15.76 -3.51 -7.15
C GLU A 184 -14.28 -3.20 -6.89
N VAL A 185 -13.98 -2.63 -5.71
CA VAL A 185 -12.63 -2.30 -5.27
C VAL A 185 -12.15 -3.33 -4.28
N GLU A 186 -11.03 -3.98 -4.60
CA GLU A 186 -10.37 -4.91 -3.70
C GLU A 186 -9.56 -4.16 -2.65
N TYR A 187 -9.90 -4.34 -1.37
CA TYR A 187 -9.17 -3.73 -0.25
C TYR A 187 -8.09 -4.64 0.29
N ARG A 188 -6.91 -4.09 0.53
CA ARG A 188 -5.77 -4.82 1.10
C ARG A 188 -5.14 -4.05 2.25
N ALA A 189 -5.20 -4.62 3.45
CA ALA A 189 -4.57 -4.06 4.64
C ALA A 189 -3.05 -4.27 4.68
N ASP A 190 -2.53 -5.30 4.02
CA ASP A 190 -1.10 -5.63 3.98
C ASP A 190 -0.49 -5.33 2.60
N PHE A 191 0.85 -5.27 2.53
CA PHE A 191 1.56 -5.21 1.26
C PHE A 191 1.34 -6.49 0.44
N PHE A 192 1.45 -6.37 -0.86
CA PHE A 192 1.23 -7.47 -1.81
C PHE A 192 2.24 -7.38 -2.96
N SER A 193 2.24 -8.37 -3.83
CA SER A 193 3.04 -8.32 -5.06
C SER A 193 2.17 -8.59 -6.29
N ILE A 194 2.53 -7.92 -7.40
CA ILE A 194 2.09 -8.26 -8.74
C ILE A 194 3.35 -8.70 -9.49
N GLY A 195 3.35 -9.92 -10.00
CA GLY A 195 4.56 -10.51 -10.56
C GLY A 195 5.73 -10.46 -9.57
N LYS A 196 6.84 -9.84 -9.97
CA LYS A 196 8.05 -9.71 -9.13
C LYS A 196 8.15 -8.37 -8.38
N LEU A 197 7.17 -7.50 -8.47
CA LEU A 197 7.18 -6.19 -7.84
C LEU A 197 6.28 -6.17 -6.61
N PHE A 198 6.84 -5.77 -5.47
CA PHE A 198 6.12 -5.58 -4.22
C PHE A 198 5.55 -4.16 -4.12
N TYR A 199 4.30 -4.07 -3.69
CA TYR A 199 3.55 -2.84 -3.48
C TYR A 199 3.36 -2.60 -1.99
N LEU A 200 3.98 -1.56 -1.45
CA LEU A 200 3.81 -1.12 -0.06
C LEU A 200 3.32 0.32 -0.06
N HIS A 201 2.63 0.71 1.02
CA HIS A 201 2.43 2.15 1.19
C HIS A 201 3.75 2.86 1.54
N GLY A 202 4.59 2.28 2.40
CA GLY A 202 5.90 2.82 2.79
C GLY A 202 6.01 3.20 4.26
N HIS A 203 4.90 3.21 5.01
CA HIS A 203 4.88 3.44 6.46
C HIS A 203 5.28 2.19 7.25
N GLU A 204 5.26 1.02 6.63
CA GLU A 204 5.59 -0.27 7.22
C GLU A 204 7.04 -0.37 7.67
N LYS A 205 7.88 0.50 7.12
CA LYS A 205 9.30 0.55 7.50
C LYS A 205 9.52 1.22 8.85
N ALA A 206 10.47 0.74 9.61
CA ALA A 206 10.89 1.37 10.85
C ALA A 206 11.89 2.51 10.57
N GLY A 207 11.59 3.71 11.07
CA GLY A 207 12.50 4.87 11.07
C GLY A 207 12.78 5.52 9.71
N GLY A 208 13.54 6.59 9.70
CA GLY A 208 14.07 7.25 8.50
C GLY A 208 13.06 8.06 7.68
N GLY A 209 11.96 8.57 8.28
CA GLY A 209 10.89 9.29 7.58
C GLY A 209 11.32 10.44 6.68
N ASN A 210 12.41 11.13 7.02
CA ASN A 210 12.94 12.27 6.28
C ASN A 210 14.27 11.98 5.57
N ALA A 211 14.61 10.70 5.34
CA ALA A 211 15.84 10.34 4.68
C ALA A 211 15.91 10.94 3.25
N GLU A 212 17.02 11.59 2.92
CA GLU A 212 17.28 12.11 1.57
C GLU A 212 17.19 10.98 0.52
N HIS A 213 17.71 9.81 0.86
CA HIS A 213 17.76 8.63 -0.02
C HIS A 213 16.77 7.56 0.45
N ILE A 214 15.48 7.86 0.36
CA ILE A 214 14.43 6.97 0.87
C ILE A 214 14.42 5.60 0.21
N CYS A 215 14.74 5.49 -1.08
CA CYS A 215 14.87 4.20 -1.77
C CYS A 215 15.92 3.29 -1.13
N ASN A 216 17.03 3.85 -0.58
CA ASN A 216 18.02 3.04 0.15
C ASN A 216 17.45 2.48 1.45
N VAL A 217 16.63 3.28 2.14
CA VAL A 217 16.03 2.88 3.43
C VAL A 217 15.01 1.78 3.20
N VAL A 218 14.10 1.96 2.24
CA VAL A 218 13.11 0.95 1.88
C VAL A 218 13.79 -0.34 1.41
N PHE A 219 14.74 -0.24 0.47
CA PHE A 219 15.46 -1.40 -0.07
C PHE A 219 16.14 -2.24 1.03
N ARG A 220 16.80 -1.61 2.01
CA ARG A 220 17.47 -2.33 3.11
C ARG A 220 16.52 -3.19 3.94
N GLN A 221 15.23 -2.88 3.93
CA GLN A 221 14.22 -3.63 4.68
C GLN A 221 13.49 -4.65 3.82
N THR A 222 13.24 -4.33 2.55
CA THR A 222 12.53 -5.23 1.63
C THR A 222 13.44 -6.23 0.95
N LEU A 223 14.66 -5.82 0.59
CA LEU A 223 15.65 -6.61 -0.14
C LEU A 223 15.10 -7.21 -1.44
N ASP A 224 14.12 -6.52 -2.05
CA ASP A 224 13.45 -6.97 -3.27
C ASP A 224 13.00 -5.78 -4.13
N HIS A 225 12.45 -6.09 -5.32
CA HIS A 225 11.79 -5.09 -6.15
C HIS A 225 10.61 -4.48 -5.43
N THR A 226 10.58 -3.15 -5.27
CA THR A 226 9.59 -2.49 -4.43
C THR A 226 9.13 -1.16 -5.02
N ILE A 227 7.81 -0.93 -5.00
CA ILE A 227 7.20 0.38 -5.25
C ILE A 227 6.47 0.85 -4.00
N PHE A 228 6.58 2.16 -3.67
CA PHE A 228 6.02 2.70 -2.42
C PHE A 228 5.56 4.16 -2.57
N GLY A 229 4.62 4.59 -1.71
CA GLY A 229 4.13 5.95 -1.49
C GLY A 229 4.66 6.59 -0.21
N HIS A 230 3.78 7.19 0.61
CA HIS A 230 4.00 7.71 1.97
C HIS A 230 5.02 8.87 2.11
N HIS A 231 6.10 8.83 1.39
CA HIS A 231 7.19 9.81 1.53
C HIS A 231 6.98 11.04 0.67
N HIS A 232 5.95 11.05 -0.16
CA HIS A 232 5.62 12.15 -1.07
C HIS A 232 6.78 12.55 -2.01
N ARG A 233 7.79 11.68 -2.17
CA ARG A 233 8.96 11.95 -3.01
C ARG A 233 9.04 10.95 -4.14
N GLN A 234 9.10 11.46 -5.35
CA GLN A 234 9.39 10.62 -6.50
C GLN A 234 10.90 10.39 -6.58
N GLN A 235 11.29 9.15 -6.43
CA GLN A 235 12.69 8.74 -6.45
C GLN A 235 12.77 7.28 -6.92
N GLU A 236 13.79 6.95 -7.68
CA GLU A 236 14.06 5.55 -8.02
C GLU A 236 15.53 5.20 -7.85
N LYS A 237 15.80 3.92 -7.61
CA LYS A 237 17.15 3.40 -7.52
C LYS A 237 17.23 1.93 -7.91
N VAL A 238 18.31 1.60 -8.61
CA VAL A 238 18.68 0.22 -8.94
C VAL A 238 19.84 -0.22 -8.07
N PHE A 239 19.69 -1.41 -7.49
CA PHE A 239 20.70 -2.04 -6.64
C PHE A 239 21.26 -3.27 -7.34
N LYS A 240 22.58 -3.39 -7.39
CA LYS A 240 23.24 -4.59 -7.91
C LYS A 240 23.37 -5.64 -6.81
N ARG A 241 23.05 -6.88 -7.16
CA ARG A 241 23.32 -8.05 -6.33
C ARG A 241 24.69 -8.63 -6.65
N ILE A 242 25.24 -9.42 -5.74
CA ILE A 242 26.54 -10.08 -5.94
C ILE A 242 26.51 -11.11 -7.07
N ASP A 243 25.33 -11.68 -7.36
CA ASP A 243 25.12 -12.62 -8.46
C ASP A 243 24.98 -11.94 -9.85
N GLY A 244 25.16 -10.62 -9.91
CA GLY A 244 25.01 -9.81 -11.12
C GLY A 244 23.57 -9.38 -11.42
N GLY A 245 22.58 -9.89 -10.69
CA GLY A 245 21.19 -9.45 -10.79
C GLY A 245 21.00 -8.01 -10.31
N THR A 246 19.87 -7.42 -10.69
CA THR A 246 19.48 -6.07 -10.26
C THR A 246 18.12 -6.07 -9.58
N LEU A 247 17.98 -5.22 -8.57
CA LEU A 247 16.71 -4.97 -7.89
C LEU A 247 16.38 -3.48 -8.00
N TRP A 248 15.11 -3.18 -8.25
CA TRP A 248 14.63 -1.80 -8.42
C TRP A 248 13.73 -1.40 -7.25
N THR A 249 13.89 -0.18 -6.76
CA THR A 249 13.03 0.43 -5.75
C THR A 249 12.61 1.81 -6.20
N GLY A 250 11.30 2.11 -6.16
CA GLY A 250 10.76 3.38 -6.62
C GLY A 250 9.69 3.96 -5.70
N GLY A 251 9.84 5.24 -5.37
CA GLY A 251 8.82 6.06 -4.70
C GLY A 251 7.96 6.79 -5.74
N VAL A 252 6.64 6.70 -5.59
CA VAL A 252 5.69 7.20 -6.59
C VAL A 252 5.54 8.72 -6.56
N GLY A 253 5.75 9.36 -5.40
CA GLY A 253 5.37 10.75 -5.16
C GLY A 253 3.99 10.85 -4.52
N TYR A 254 3.26 11.94 -4.74
CA TYR A 254 1.95 12.20 -4.15
C TYR A 254 1.03 12.94 -5.12
N LEU A 255 -0.28 12.97 -4.81
CA LEU A 255 -1.30 13.66 -5.63
C LEU A 255 -2.14 14.65 -4.82
N ALA A 256 -1.67 15.00 -3.63
CA ALA A 256 -2.29 16.04 -2.82
C ALA A 256 -1.76 17.44 -3.16
N GLY A 257 -2.49 18.45 -2.69
CA GLY A 257 -2.05 19.83 -2.72
C GLY A 257 -1.03 20.15 -1.63
N PRO A 258 -0.60 21.42 -1.53
CA PRO A 258 0.33 21.86 -0.49
C PRO A 258 -0.20 21.56 0.92
N MET A 259 0.63 20.97 1.76
CA MET A 259 0.30 20.63 3.14
C MET A 259 0.88 21.68 4.10
N GLU A 260 0.03 22.30 4.93
CA GLU A 260 0.44 23.36 5.85
C GLU A 260 1.48 22.93 6.90
N TYR A 261 1.50 21.64 7.25
CA TYR A 261 2.44 21.10 8.24
C TYR A 261 3.85 20.87 7.70
N ALA A 262 4.05 20.97 6.39
CA ALA A 262 5.34 20.80 5.75
C ALA A 262 5.60 21.86 4.69
N PRO A 263 5.68 23.16 5.07
CA PRO A 263 5.80 24.27 4.12
C PRO A 263 7.16 24.26 3.36
N LEU A 264 8.20 23.71 3.96
CA LEU A 264 9.50 23.52 3.34
C LEU A 264 9.75 22.00 3.20
N ASN A 265 9.35 21.45 2.08
CA ASN A 265 9.51 20.04 1.77
C ASN A 265 10.15 19.83 0.38
N GLN A 266 10.61 18.63 0.14
CA GLN A 266 11.12 18.19 -1.17
C GLN A 266 10.15 17.21 -1.83
N TRP A 267 8.84 17.41 -1.63
CA TRP A 267 7.82 16.56 -2.20
C TRP A 267 7.67 16.80 -3.70
N SER A 268 7.27 15.77 -4.40
CA SER A 268 7.08 15.80 -5.84
C SER A 268 5.78 15.12 -6.21
N GLN A 269 4.91 15.84 -6.92
CA GLN A 269 3.70 15.26 -7.46
C GLN A 269 4.04 14.27 -8.57
N GLY A 270 3.33 13.14 -8.57
CA GLY A 270 3.52 12.13 -9.59
C GLY A 270 2.71 10.86 -9.36
N PHE A 271 2.83 9.97 -10.31
CA PHE A 271 2.23 8.65 -10.32
C PHE A 271 3.17 7.68 -11.05
N ALA A 272 2.80 6.40 -11.12
CA ALA A 272 3.62 5.43 -11.84
C ALA A 272 2.79 4.57 -12.80
N THR A 273 3.46 4.05 -13.83
CA THR A 273 2.93 3.01 -14.70
C THR A 273 3.88 1.84 -14.78
N ILE A 274 3.32 0.63 -14.78
CA ILE A 274 4.09 -0.61 -14.83
C ILE A 274 3.56 -1.43 -16.01
N VAL A 275 4.48 -2.03 -16.77
CA VAL A 275 4.14 -3.01 -17.81
C VAL A 275 4.85 -4.31 -17.47
N TYR A 276 4.10 -5.39 -17.35
CA TYR A 276 4.60 -6.70 -16.98
C TYR A 276 4.87 -7.59 -18.18
N GLN A 277 5.77 -8.56 -17.98
CA GLN A 277 5.99 -9.71 -18.83
C GLN A 277 5.42 -10.97 -18.17
N ASN A 278 5.13 -12.01 -18.96
CA ASN A 278 4.55 -13.27 -18.47
C ASN A 278 5.39 -13.99 -17.42
N ASN A 279 6.70 -13.71 -17.34
CA ASN A 279 7.62 -14.24 -16.32
C ASN A 279 7.66 -13.41 -15.02
N GLY A 280 6.77 -12.41 -14.91
CA GLY A 280 6.67 -11.49 -13.78
C GLY A 280 7.71 -10.37 -13.77
N HIS A 281 8.62 -10.30 -14.73
CA HIS A 281 9.46 -9.11 -14.92
C HIS A 281 8.60 -7.92 -15.33
N PHE A 282 9.09 -6.72 -15.06
CA PHE A 282 8.34 -5.49 -15.28
C PHE A 282 9.23 -4.36 -15.79
N LYS A 283 8.59 -3.38 -16.41
CA LYS A 283 9.15 -2.08 -16.72
C LYS A 283 8.33 -1.03 -15.98
N ALA A 284 8.92 -0.39 -14.99
CA ALA A 284 8.32 0.71 -14.24
C ALA A 284 8.71 2.05 -14.89
N ARG A 285 7.77 3.00 -14.87
CA ARG A 285 8.01 4.40 -15.21
C ARG A 285 7.35 5.27 -14.16
N LEU A 286 8.15 6.14 -13.55
CA LEU A 286 7.68 7.20 -12.67
C LEU A 286 7.38 8.45 -13.52
N HIS A 287 6.20 9.01 -13.35
CA HIS A 287 5.75 10.21 -14.06
C HIS A 287 5.69 11.36 -13.06
N LYS A 288 6.56 12.34 -13.24
CA LYS A 288 6.54 13.57 -12.46
C LYS A 288 5.47 14.51 -13.00
N ILE A 289 4.74 15.15 -12.11
CA ILE A 289 3.77 16.19 -12.45
C ILE A 289 4.25 17.53 -11.88
N GLN A 290 4.18 18.56 -12.68
CA GLN A 290 4.42 19.94 -12.25
C GLN A 290 3.45 20.84 -12.99
N ASP A 291 2.65 21.62 -12.23
CA ASP A 291 1.63 22.52 -12.79
C ASP A 291 0.67 21.83 -13.78
N GLY A 292 0.34 20.55 -13.50
CA GLY A 292 -0.53 19.72 -14.34
C GLY A 292 0.15 19.15 -15.60
N ILE A 293 1.42 19.41 -15.81
CA ILE A 293 2.19 18.88 -16.93
C ILE A 293 2.94 17.63 -16.48
N ILE A 294 2.88 16.57 -17.26
CA ILE A 294 3.57 15.30 -17.01
C ILE A 294 4.91 15.28 -17.76
N TYR A 295 5.98 14.89 -17.05
CA TYR A 295 7.35 14.78 -17.55
C TYR A 295 7.83 13.33 -17.61
#